data_bdcb4d3c5cd264cdd9ad6a3099da83e5
#
_entry.id   bdcb4d3c5cd264cdd9ad6a3099da83e5
#
_cell.length_a   1.000
_cell.length_b   1.000
_cell.length_c   1.000
_cell.angle_alpha   90.00
_cell.angle_beta   90.00
_cell.angle_gamma   90.00
#
_symmetry.space_group_name_H-M   'P 1'
#
loop_
_entity.id
_entity.type
_entity.pdbx_description
1 polymer ?
#
loop_
_entity_poly.entity_id
_entity_poly.type
_entity_poly.pdbx_seq_one_letter_code
_entity_poly.pdbx_strand_id
1 'polypeptide(L)'
;MKALYGFGKPYDFRKILPFLAGLFLLLTILAAAGARFAATGYLNWGALRDAYSLYLIVLSLAGMLLSIFPRIAWFVLAICFTEFLIGVGGYALAAIHVLPMPLFPATAAGTAPVGQFQYHPLLQVIPTPNYSRLHPFPISHDSNGIRGPERTSTELKQQVVVATLGSSTTYDMAVPNGQTWSDDLEQQLGRGYAVINHGAPGYSTVENLLQTLFYLDTYGVRPHCAVYLGWNDVRNAHLPNLDPAYANFHLLTQLDIMNVRKKPLEVSFSPLARIMNRSLQAAFDPVPLAPNFLKDPPVLGTDVRLEQIFRRHLEAIAAINKERNIVSIFVGQVWNRARLQSRERSGFFPLVRDVDVWPLQGHFNGILRETADSIGVSNFIPPIDEFQDDDFADSNHFSAKGAAKFALMITPIVKSSCK
;
A
#
# COMPACT_ATOMS: atom_id res chain seq x y z
N MET A 1 -45.95 12.31 -71.34
CA MET A 1 -45.90 11.25 -70.34
C MET A 1 -44.43 10.91 -69.94
N LYS A 2 -43.81 11.79 -69.19
CA LYS A 2 -42.49 11.60 -68.67
C LYS A 2 -42.36 12.39 -67.35
N ALA A 3 -43.08 11.97 -66.35
CA ALA A 3 -42.94 12.52 -65.00
C ALA A 3 -43.68 11.58 -64.08
N LEU A 4 -42.96 10.61 -63.48
CA LEU A 4 -43.30 9.84 -62.27
C LEU A 4 -42.42 8.63 -62.15
N TYR A 5 -41.06 8.81 -62.03
CA TYR A 5 -40.15 7.85 -61.40
C TYR A 5 -38.97 8.60 -60.77
N GLY A 6 -39.30 9.37 -59.74
CA GLY A 6 -38.34 9.92 -58.82
C GLY A 6 -38.32 9.09 -57.56
N PHE A 7 -38.18 7.81 -57.66
CA PHE A 7 -37.96 6.94 -56.47
C PHE A 7 -36.48 6.66 -56.27
N GLY A 8 -35.97 7.27 -55.25
CA GLY A 8 -35.00 6.69 -54.37
C GLY A 8 -33.61 6.40 -54.95
N LYS A 9 -32.63 7.29 -54.68
CA LYS A 9 -31.24 6.84 -54.66
C LYS A 9 -31.19 5.56 -53.81
N PRO A 10 -30.59 4.47 -54.32
CA PRO A 10 -30.49 3.25 -53.51
C PRO A 10 -29.84 3.58 -52.18
N TYR A 11 -30.50 3.21 -51.13
CA TYR A 11 -29.97 3.37 -49.77
C TYR A 11 -28.56 2.82 -49.75
N ASP A 12 -27.59 3.64 -49.36
CA ASP A 12 -26.21 3.26 -49.29
C ASP A 12 -26.03 2.35 -48.06
N PHE A 13 -26.15 1.05 -48.27
CA PHE A 13 -25.96 0.00 -47.24
C PHE A 13 -24.68 0.18 -46.45
N ARG A 14 -23.66 0.80 -47.02
CA ARG A 14 -22.39 1.09 -46.32
C ARG A 14 -22.56 2.08 -45.17
N LYS A 15 -23.61 2.91 -45.18
CA LYS A 15 -23.94 3.86 -44.10
C LYS A 15 -24.90 3.25 -43.07
N ILE A 16 -25.79 2.37 -43.52
CA ILE A 16 -26.79 1.75 -42.65
C ILE A 16 -26.14 0.70 -41.73
N LEU A 17 -25.19 -0.06 -42.22
CA LEU A 17 -24.58 -1.15 -41.51
C LEU A 17 -23.81 -0.70 -40.21
N PRO A 18 -22.96 0.36 -40.24
CA PRO A 18 -22.36 0.88 -38.99
C PRO A 18 -23.41 1.44 -38.03
N PHE A 19 -24.47 2.08 -38.52
CA PHE A 19 -25.55 2.54 -37.66
C PHE A 19 -26.23 1.38 -36.91
N LEU A 20 -26.58 0.30 -37.62
CA LEU A 20 -27.19 -0.89 -37.02
C LEU A 20 -26.27 -1.58 -36.04
N ALA A 21 -24.97 -1.67 -36.37
CA ALA A 21 -23.97 -2.24 -35.45
C ALA A 21 -23.83 -1.39 -34.19
N GLY A 22 -23.78 -0.08 -34.30
CA GLY A 22 -23.75 0.85 -33.16
C GLY A 22 -25.02 0.75 -32.32
N LEU A 23 -26.18 0.63 -32.93
CA LEU A 23 -27.44 0.43 -32.21
C LEU A 23 -27.48 -0.90 -31.47
N PHE A 24 -27.02 -1.97 -32.08
CA PHE A 24 -26.92 -3.26 -31.42
C PHE A 24 -26.00 -3.22 -30.19
N LEU A 25 -24.80 -2.65 -30.31
CA LEU A 25 -23.90 -2.47 -29.21
C LEU A 25 -24.52 -1.61 -28.09
N LEU A 26 -25.15 -0.49 -28.47
CA LEU A 26 -25.81 0.38 -27.49
C LEU A 26 -26.91 -0.34 -26.72
N LEU A 27 -27.78 -1.08 -27.39
CA LEU A 27 -28.85 -1.83 -26.74
C LEU A 27 -28.28 -2.95 -25.80
N THR A 28 -27.20 -3.61 -26.21
CA THR A 28 -26.54 -4.64 -25.38
C THR A 28 -25.94 -4.01 -24.11
N ILE A 29 -25.29 -2.85 -24.23
CA ILE A 29 -24.71 -2.15 -23.09
C ILE A 29 -25.79 -1.63 -22.14
N LEU A 30 -26.87 -1.04 -22.70
CA LEU A 30 -28.01 -0.56 -21.92
C LEU A 30 -28.74 -1.71 -21.20
N ALA A 31 -28.88 -2.86 -21.84
CA ALA A 31 -29.44 -4.06 -21.20
C ALA A 31 -28.58 -4.53 -20.02
N ALA A 32 -27.25 -4.56 -20.18
CA ALA A 32 -26.33 -4.92 -19.10
C ALA A 32 -26.35 -3.91 -17.94
N ALA A 33 -26.40 -2.59 -18.25
CA ALA A 33 -26.52 -1.54 -17.24
C ALA A 33 -27.86 -1.58 -16.53
N GLY A 34 -28.96 -1.84 -17.27
CA GLY A 34 -30.32 -2.00 -16.72
C GLY A 34 -30.46 -3.21 -15.81
N ALA A 35 -29.86 -4.34 -16.18
CA ALA A 35 -29.81 -5.52 -15.32
C ALA A 35 -29.08 -5.25 -13.99
N ARG A 36 -28.00 -4.47 -14.02
CA ARG A 36 -27.31 -4.03 -12.80
C ARG A 36 -28.15 -3.08 -11.95
N PHE A 37 -28.79 -2.10 -12.58
CA PHE A 37 -29.71 -1.21 -11.88
C PHE A 37 -30.84 -1.97 -11.19
N ALA A 38 -31.43 -2.96 -11.86
CA ALA A 38 -32.44 -3.82 -11.28
C ALA A 38 -31.93 -4.62 -10.09
N ALA A 39 -30.64 -5.04 -10.10
CA ALA A 39 -30.03 -5.80 -9.02
C ALA A 39 -29.58 -4.94 -7.83
N THR A 40 -29.21 -3.69 -8.03
CA THR A 40 -28.60 -2.82 -7.01
C THR A 40 -29.47 -1.65 -6.57
N GLY A 41 -30.51 -1.32 -7.35
CA GLY A 41 -31.42 -0.19 -7.11
C GLY A 41 -30.82 1.19 -7.43
N TYR A 42 -29.54 1.28 -7.82
CA TYR A 42 -28.88 2.55 -8.20
C TYR A 42 -27.71 2.34 -9.17
N LEU A 43 -27.38 3.40 -9.90
CA LEU A 43 -26.17 3.50 -10.69
C LEU A 43 -25.21 4.45 -9.96
N ASN A 44 -24.04 3.97 -9.63
CA ASN A 44 -23.01 4.81 -9.04
C ASN A 44 -22.00 5.26 -10.10
N TRP A 45 -22.21 6.45 -10.64
CA TRP A 45 -21.37 7.03 -11.70
C TRP A 45 -19.92 7.26 -11.27
N GLY A 46 -19.63 7.28 -9.96
CA GLY A 46 -18.29 7.24 -9.43
C GLY A 46 -17.63 5.86 -9.45
N ALA A 47 -18.41 4.78 -9.67
CA ALA A 47 -17.87 3.45 -9.81
C ALA A 47 -17.30 3.23 -11.22
N LEU A 48 -16.12 2.62 -11.31
CA LEU A 48 -15.45 2.35 -12.59
C LEU A 48 -16.31 1.61 -13.61
N ARG A 49 -17.17 0.68 -13.14
CA ARG A 49 -18.07 -0.06 -14.02
C ARG A 49 -19.10 0.83 -14.69
N ASP A 50 -19.59 1.83 -13.97
CA ASP A 50 -20.62 2.74 -14.49
C ASP A 50 -19.99 3.78 -15.41
N ALA A 51 -18.80 4.28 -15.06
CA ALA A 51 -18.00 5.13 -15.96
C ALA A 51 -17.60 4.40 -17.24
N TYR A 52 -17.25 3.12 -17.15
CA TYR A 52 -16.96 2.28 -18.31
C TYR A 52 -18.19 2.03 -19.17
N SER A 53 -19.34 1.76 -18.58
CA SER A 53 -20.60 1.60 -19.30
C SER A 53 -20.97 2.89 -20.03
N LEU A 54 -20.82 4.05 -19.39
CA LEU A 54 -21.03 5.36 -20.03
C LEU A 54 -20.08 5.59 -21.20
N TYR A 55 -18.81 5.26 -21.04
CA TYR A 55 -17.81 5.36 -22.12
C TYR A 55 -18.20 4.53 -23.35
N LEU A 56 -18.62 3.27 -23.16
CA LEU A 56 -19.09 2.41 -24.24
C LEU A 56 -20.37 2.95 -24.89
N ILE A 57 -21.29 3.51 -24.10
CA ILE A 57 -22.49 4.19 -24.64
C ILE A 57 -22.08 5.36 -25.55
N VAL A 58 -21.16 6.21 -25.08
CA VAL A 58 -20.66 7.34 -25.87
C VAL A 58 -20.00 6.89 -27.17
N LEU A 59 -19.17 5.85 -27.13
CA LEU A 59 -18.54 5.26 -28.30
C LEU A 59 -19.58 4.70 -29.31
N SER A 60 -20.58 4.00 -28.80
CA SER A 60 -21.66 3.45 -29.64
C SER A 60 -22.47 4.56 -30.33
N LEU A 61 -22.84 5.59 -29.58
CA LEU A 61 -23.54 6.76 -30.12
C LEU A 61 -22.69 7.53 -31.13
N ALA A 62 -21.39 7.71 -30.84
CA ALA A 62 -20.46 8.34 -31.77
C ALA A 62 -20.34 7.53 -33.07
N GLY A 63 -20.24 6.20 -33.00
CA GLY A 63 -20.26 5.34 -34.18
C GLY A 63 -21.52 5.46 -35.00
N MET A 64 -22.69 5.56 -34.35
CA MET A 64 -23.99 5.80 -35.03
C MET A 64 -24.02 7.15 -35.70
N LEU A 65 -23.67 8.24 -35.01
CA LEU A 65 -23.66 9.60 -35.57
C LEU A 65 -22.68 9.75 -36.73
N LEU A 66 -21.55 9.07 -36.65
CA LEU A 66 -20.51 9.07 -37.69
C LEU A 66 -20.81 8.10 -38.83
N SER A 67 -21.97 7.46 -38.88
CA SER A 67 -22.36 6.52 -39.95
C SER A 67 -22.39 7.15 -41.34
N ILE A 68 -22.53 8.48 -41.43
CA ILE A 68 -22.37 9.24 -42.69
C ILE A 68 -20.94 9.14 -43.25
N PHE A 69 -19.94 8.86 -42.40
CA PHE A 69 -18.56 8.60 -42.77
C PHE A 69 -18.18 7.15 -42.40
N PRO A 70 -18.57 6.15 -43.20
CA PRO A 70 -18.56 4.74 -42.76
C PRO A 70 -17.18 4.21 -42.30
N ARG A 71 -16.10 4.72 -42.87
CA ARG A 71 -14.73 4.29 -42.42
C ARG A 71 -14.44 4.74 -41.00
N ILE A 72 -14.82 5.98 -40.64
CA ILE A 72 -14.62 6.52 -39.28
C ILE A 72 -15.55 5.82 -38.30
N ALA A 73 -16.82 5.62 -38.71
CA ALA A 73 -17.79 4.89 -37.90
C ALA A 73 -17.30 3.48 -37.55
N TRP A 74 -16.82 2.73 -38.53
CA TRP A 74 -16.27 1.39 -38.30
C TRP A 74 -15.04 1.40 -37.38
N PHE A 75 -14.17 2.39 -37.49
CA PHE A 75 -13.01 2.52 -36.60
C PHE A 75 -13.46 2.73 -35.13
N VAL A 76 -14.42 3.67 -34.92
CA VAL A 76 -14.95 3.93 -33.56
C VAL A 76 -15.69 2.71 -32.99
N LEU A 77 -16.49 2.02 -33.81
CA LEU A 77 -17.21 0.83 -33.41
C LEU A 77 -16.26 -0.37 -33.12
N ALA A 78 -15.17 -0.46 -33.87
CA ALA A 78 -14.15 -1.48 -33.62
C ALA A 78 -13.48 -1.23 -32.25
N ILE A 79 -13.17 0.01 -31.90
CA ILE A 79 -12.67 0.34 -30.56
C ILE A 79 -13.70 -0.04 -29.50
N CYS A 80 -14.97 0.37 -29.68
CA CYS A 80 -16.05 0.05 -28.74
C CYS A 80 -16.22 -1.47 -28.55
N PHE A 81 -16.21 -2.22 -29.63
CA PHE A 81 -16.33 -3.68 -29.60
C PHE A 81 -15.12 -4.36 -28.93
N THR A 82 -13.92 -3.88 -29.23
CA THR A 82 -12.69 -4.40 -28.59
C THR A 82 -12.71 -4.14 -27.10
N GLU A 83 -13.07 -2.93 -26.69
CA GLU A 83 -13.23 -2.58 -25.27
C GLU A 83 -14.26 -3.48 -24.58
N PHE A 84 -15.41 -3.66 -25.21
CA PHE A 84 -16.49 -4.51 -24.70
C PHE A 84 -16.00 -5.96 -24.52
N LEU A 85 -15.32 -6.53 -25.51
CA LEU A 85 -14.79 -7.90 -25.45
C LEU A 85 -13.75 -8.05 -24.34
N ILE A 86 -12.83 -7.10 -24.22
CA ILE A 86 -11.78 -7.13 -23.18
C ILE A 86 -12.44 -7.00 -21.80
N GLY A 87 -13.41 -6.12 -21.64
CA GLY A 87 -14.15 -5.94 -20.39
C GLY A 87 -14.92 -7.19 -19.96
N VAL A 88 -15.72 -7.75 -20.87
CA VAL A 88 -16.50 -8.98 -20.60
C VAL A 88 -15.59 -10.18 -20.42
N GLY A 89 -14.59 -10.36 -21.29
CA GLY A 89 -13.61 -11.44 -21.19
C GLY A 89 -12.81 -11.38 -19.89
N GLY A 90 -12.35 -10.19 -19.52
CA GLY A 90 -11.63 -9.97 -18.26
C GLY A 90 -12.49 -10.26 -17.04
N TYR A 91 -13.78 -9.90 -17.07
CA TYR A 91 -14.71 -10.24 -16.01
C TYR A 91 -14.95 -11.76 -15.92
N ALA A 92 -15.15 -12.41 -17.06
CA ALA A 92 -15.34 -13.87 -17.11
C ALA A 92 -14.11 -14.63 -16.58
N LEU A 93 -12.90 -14.24 -16.99
CA LEU A 93 -11.66 -14.84 -16.53
C LEU A 93 -11.40 -14.61 -15.03
N ALA A 94 -11.81 -13.46 -14.50
CA ALA A 94 -11.74 -13.21 -13.06
C ALA A 94 -12.77 -14.06 -12.29
N ALA A 95 -13.97 -14.23 -12.84
CA ALA A 95 -15.03 -15.04 -12.21
C ALA A 95 -14.67 -16.52 -12.09
N ILE A 96 -13.85 -17.05 -13.01
CA ILE A 96 -13.35 -18.43 -12.98
C ILE A 96 -11.93 -18.52 -12.37
N HIS A 97 -11.48 -17.48 -11.66
CA HIS A 97 -10.18 -17.40 -10.97
C HIS A 97 -8.93 -17.62 -11.84
N VAL A 98 -9.02 -17.46 -13.15
CA VAL A 98 -7.86 -17.49 -14.06
C VAL A 98 -7.05 -16.19 -13.95
N LEU A 99 -7.72 -15.05 -13.69
CA LEU A 99 -7.06 -13.78 -13.35
C LEU A 99 -7.15 -13.54 -11.85
N PRO A 100 -6.04 -13.19 -11.20
CA PRO A 100 -6.00 -13.00 -9.73
C PRO A 100 -6.78 -11.76 -9.26
N MET A 101 -7.08 -10.81 -10.17
CA MET A 101 -7.86 -9.61 -9.87
C MET A 101 -8.75 -9.24 -11.06
N PRO A 102 -9.96 -8.70 -10.81
CA PRO A 102 -10.77 -8.17 -11.89
C PRO A 102 -10.01 -7.05 -12.61
N LEU A 103 -10.15 -7.00 -13.96
CA LEU A 103 -9.59 -5.91 -14.79
C LEU A 103 -10.10 -4.52 -14.38
N PHE A 104 -11.15 -4.48 -13.59
CA PHE A 104 -11.76 -3.29 -13.03
C PHE A 104 -11.62 -3.32 -11.50
N PRO A 105 -10.76 -2.50 -10.90
CA PRO A 105 -10.83 -2.24 -9.47
C PRO A 105 -12.20 -1.64 -9.11
N ALA A 106 -12.67 -1.88 -7.91
CA ALA A 106 -14.02 -1.49 -7.48
C ALA A 106 -14.21 0.04 -7.36
N THR A 107 -13.14 0.83 -7.45
CA THR A 107 -13.18 2.29 -7.28
C THR A 107 -12.56 3.02 -8.48
N ALA A 108 -13.18 4.12 -8.89
CA ALA A 108 -12.65 5.01 -9.93
C ALA A 108 -11.41 5.77 -9.43
N ALA A 109 -10.34 5.78 -10.24
CA ALA A 109 -9.11 6.53 -9.94
C ALA A 109 -9.31 8.04 -10.18
N GLY A 110 -10.22 8.69 -9.64
CA GLY A 110 -10.46 10.14 -9.73
C GLY A 110 -11.31 10.63 -8.57
N THR A 111 -11.96 9.67 -7.91
CA THR A 111 -12.69 9.85 -6.65
C THR A 111 -12.22 8.84 -5.61
N ALA A 112 -11.04 8.25 -5.79
CA ALA A 112 -10.43 7.52 -4.68
C ALA A 112 -10.43 8.50 -3.50
N PRO A 113 -11.08 8.16 -2.39
CA PRO A 113 -10.90 8.95 -1.18
C PRO A 113 -9.40 9.13 -0.97
N VAL A 114 -9.01 10.29 -0.50
CA VAL A 114 -7.61 10.57 -0.13
C VAL A 114 -7.08 9.30 0.53
N GLY A 115 -6.08 8.68 -0.11
CA GLY A 115 -5.58 7.38 0.37
C GLY A 115 -5.07 7.53 1.79
N GLN A 116 -5.18 6.50 2.60
CA GLN A 116 -4.63 6.46 3.95
C GLN A 116 -3.12 6.81 3.97
N PHE A 117 -2.45 6.52 2.88
CA PHE A 117 -1.03 6.79 2.69
C PHE A 117 -0.80 7.50 1.37
N GLN A 118 0.25 8.32 1.31
CA GLN A 118 0.65 9.06 0.13
C GLN A 118 2.14 8.87 -0.16
N TYR A 119 2.53 9.14 -1.41
CA TYR A 119 3.92 9.10 -1.84
C TYR A 119 4.74 10.21 -1.19
N HIS A 120 5.96 9.86 -0.77
CA HIS A 120 6.97 10.79 -0.29
C HIS A 120 8.31 10.52 -0.97
N PRO A 121 9.05 11.54 -1.46
CA PRO A 121 10.25 11.33 -2.27
C PRO A 121 11.42 10.66 -1.54
N LEU A 122 11.51 10.80 -0.21
CA LEU A 122 12.57 10.20 0.60
C LEU A 122 12.08 8.95 1.37
N LEU A 123 10.89 9.04 1.98
CA LEU A 123 10.32 7.96 2.80
C LEU A 123 9.40 7.03 2.01
N GLN A 124 9.27 7.24 0.68
CA GLN A 124 8.42 6.47 -0.23
C GLN A 124 6.93 6.59 0.08
N VAL A 125 6.54 6.25 1.28
CA VAL A 125 5.17 6.24 1.78
C VAL A 125 5.13 6.95 3.12
N ILE A 126 4.21 7.88 3.27
CA ILE A 126 3.88 8.49 4.58
C ILE A 126 2.38 8.41 4.81
N PRO A 127 1.92 8.41 6.06
CA PRO A 127 0.51 8.60 6.37
C PRO A 127 0.03 9.96 5.83
N THR A 128 -1.17 9.98 5.25
CA THR A 128 -1.72 11.20 4.64
C THR A 128 -2.20 12.17 5.71
N PRO A 129 -1.74 13.44 5.73
CA PRO A 129 -2.23 14.44 6.66
C PRO A 129 -3.75 14.62 6.60
N ASN A 130 -4.38 14.86 7.77
CA ASN A 130 -5.82 15.06 7.92
C ASN A 130 -6.68 13.90 7.38
N TYR A 131 -6.12 12.71 7.29
CA TYR A 131 -6.87 11.53 6.87
C TYR A 131 -7.81 11.05 7.98
N SER A 132 -9.00 10.60 7.60
CA SER A 132 -9.94 9.96 8.52
C SER A 132 -10.78 8.91 7.80
N ARG A 133 -10.99 7.78 8.45
CA ARG A 133 -11.95 6.75 8.02
C ARG A 133 -12.62 6.13 9.25
N LEU A 134 -13.84 5.60 9.07
CA LEU A 134 -14.60 4.93 10.12
C LEU A 134 -14.64 3.40 9.95
N HIS A 135 -14.56 2.90 8.73
CA HIS A 135 -14.70 1.47 8.44
C HIS A 135 -13.41 0.87 7.85
N PRO A 136 -13.02 -0.38 8.22
CA PRO A 136 -13.71 -1.31 9.13
C PRO A 136 -13.63 -0.89 10.60
N PHE A 137 -12.73 0.02 10.97
CA PHE A 137 -12.58 0.64 12.27
C PHE A 137 -11.98 2.05 12.11
N PRO A 138 -12.14 2.94 13.11
CA PRO A 138 -11.69 4.32 12.98
C PRO A 138 -10.16 4.42 12.94
N ILE A 139 -9.66 5.12 11.94
CA ILE A 139 -8.27 5.56 11.83
C ILE A 139 -8.27 7.03 11.45
N SER A 140 -7.46 7.85 12.12
CA SER A 140 -7.20 9.22 11.72
C SER A 140 -5.72 9.57 11.86
N HIS A 141 -5.31 10.52 11.03
CA HIS A 141 -4.01 11.17 11.11
C HIS A 141 -4.24 12.66 11.39
N ASP A 142 -3.34 13.26 12.12
CA ASP A 142 -3.34 14.69 12.38
C ASP A 142 -2.90 15.52 11.16
N SER A 143 -2.75 16.83 11.33
CA SER A 143 -2.33 17.75 10.26
C SER A 143 -0.89 17.51 9.76
N ASN A 144 -0.06 16.79 10.51
CA ASN A 144 1.30 16.40 10.14
C ASN A 144 1.39 14.99 9.53
N GLY A 145 0.26 14.26 9.46
CA GLY A 145 0.26 12.87 9.03
C GLY A 145 0.66 11.88 10.12
N ILE A 146 0.71 12.30 11.36
CA ILE A 146 0.96 11.40 12.50
C ILE A 146 -0.33 10.67 12.86
N ARG A 147 -0.22 9.37 13.10
CA ARG A 147 -1.37 8.59 13.55
C ARG A 147 -1.76 8.96 14.96
N GLY A 148 -3.00 9.39 15.14
CA GLY A 148 -3.54 9.78 16.45
C GLY A 148 -4.21 11.17 16.44
N PRO A 149 -4.43 11.75 17.62
CA PRO A 149 -5.03 13.05 17.75
C PRO A 149 -4.05 14.17 17.41
N GLU A 150 -4.58 15.33 17.02
CA GLU A 150 -3.80 16.56 16.86
C GLU A 150 -3.09 16.92 18.17
N ARG A 151 -1.83 17.33 18.08
CA ARG A 151 -1.00 17.74 19.22
C ARG A 151 -0.47 19.15 18.97
N THR A 152 -0.25 19.89 20.05
CA THR A 152 0.35 21.21 19.97
C THR A 152 1.76 21.23 20.56
N SER A 153 2.64 22.08 20.03
CA SER A 153 3.99 22.25 20.58
C SER A 153 3.98 22.71 22.02
N THR A 154 2.96 23.48 22.43
CA THR A 154 2.82 23.96 23.78
C THR A 154 2.54 22.86 24.80
N GLU A 155 1.66 21.91 24.45
CA GLU A 155 1.39 20.73 25.26
C GLU A 155 2.61 19.84 25.36
N LEU A 156 3.25 19.55 24.21
CA LEU A 156 4.39 18.65 24.15
C LEU A 156 5.62 19.17 24.92
N LYS A 157 5.83 20.48 25.00
CA LYS A 157 6.92 21.09 25.80
C LYS A 157 6.77 20.86 27.31
N GLN A 158 5.59 20.47 27.77
CA GLN A 158 5.31 20.20 29.17
C GLN A 158 5.40 18.71 29.53
N GLN A 159 5.75 17.87 28.58
CA GLN A 159 5.74 16.41 28.72
C GLN A 159 7.08 15.81 28.26
N VAL A 160 7.37 14.61 28.74
CA VAL A 160 8.41 13.78 28.19
C VAL A 160 7.89 13.19 26.85
N VAL A 161 8.44 13.66 25.74
CA VAL A 161 8.02 13.22 24.41
C VAL A 161 8.77 11.96 24.02
N VAL A 162 8.04 10.91 23.70
CA VAL A 162 8.54 9.63 23.21
C VAL A 162 8.09 9.45 21.75
N ALA A 163 9.01 9.37 20.81
CA ALA A 163 8.72 9.02 19.43
C ALA A 163 8.75 7.50 19.27
N THR A 164 7.70 6.91 18.68
CA THR A 164 7.73 5.50 18.25
C THR A 164 7.90 5.43 16.74
N LEU A 165 8.96 4.77 16.29
CA LEU A 165 9.34 4.66 14.89
C LEU A 165 9.32 3.21 14.43
N GLY A 166 9.02 3.00 13.17
CA GLY A 166 9.04 1.66 12.59
C GLY A 166 8.03 1.46 11.47
N SER A 167 7.72 0.21 11.25
CA SER A 167 6.91 -0.23 10.12
C SER A 167 5.39 -0.25 10.43
N SER A 168 4.66 -1.07 9.65
CA SER A 168 3.23 -1.35 9.85
C SER A 168 2.91 -1.88 11.25
N THR A 169 3.84 -2.51 11.92
CA THR A 169 3.70 -2.99 13.32
C THR A 169 3.81 -1.85 14.33
N THR A 170 4.52 -0.77 14.01
CA THR A 170 4.52 0.46 14.82
C THR A 170 3.32 1.35 14.47
N TYR A 171 3.03 1.51 13.19
CA TYR A 171 1.78 2.15 12.76
C TYR A 171 0.55 1.43 13.35
N ASP A 172 0.66 0.12 13.57
CA ASP A 172 -0.37 -0.76 14.15
C ASP A 172 -1.62 -0.88 13.26
N MET A 173 -1.41 -1.39 12.05
CA MET A 173 -2.40 -1.35 10.96
C MET A 173 -3.72 -2.07 11.24
N ALA A 174 -3.74 -2.99 12.19
CA ALA A 174 -4.85 -3.91 12.43
C ALA A 174 -5.81 -3.46 13.54
N VAL A 175 -5.52 -2.32 14.19
CA VAL A 175 -6.32 -1.83 15.33
C VAL A 175 -6.79 -0.39 15.10
N PRO A 176 -7.88 0.06 15.76
CA PRO A 176 -8.31 1.47 15.71
C PRO A 176 -7.36 2.41 16.44
N ASN A 177 -7.50 3.71 16.20
CA ASN A 177 -6.90 4.73 17.07
C ASN A 177 -7.38 4.57 18.51
N GLY A 178 -6.51 4.84 19.46
CA GLY A 178 -6.77 4.64 20.90
C GLY A 178 -6.52 3.20 21.39
N GLN A 179 -6.14 2.28 20.48
CA GLN A 179 -5.83 0.88 20.79
C GLN A 179 -4.52 0.42 20.11
N THR A 180 -3.70 1.36 19.62
CA THR A 180 -2.35 1.03 19.16
C THR A 180 -1.44 0.79 20.36
N TRP A 181 -0.37 0.02 20.19
CA TRP A 181 0.58 -0.13 21.30
C TRP A 181 1.24 1.20 21.70
N SER A 182 1.30 2.17 20.81
CA SER A 182 1.76 3.53 21.12
C SER A 182 0.75 4.29 22.00
N ASP A 183 -0.55 4.16 21.73
CA ASP A 183 -1.62 4.74 22.58
C ASP A 183 -1.61 4.07 23.97
N ASP A 184 -1.51 2.74 24.00
CA ASP A 184 -1.45 1.98 25.27
C ASP A 184 -0.18 2.31 26.06
N LEU A 185 0.96 2.50 25.38
CA LEU A 185 2.20 2.94 26.02
C LEU A 185 2.03 4.32 26.66
N GLU A 186 1.41 5.29 25.95
CA GLU A 186 1.14 6.62 26.53
C GLU A 186 0.28 6.49 27.79
N GLN A 187 -0.76 5.69 27.72
CA GLN A 187 -1.65 5.45 28.87
C GLN A 187 -0.90 4.87 30.07
N GLN A 188 -0.02 3.87 29.83
CA GLN A 188 0.79 3.23 30.88
C GLN A 188 1.86 4.16 31.48
N LEU A 189 2.43 5.03 30.66
CA LEU A 189 3.42 6.03 31.08
C LEU A 189 2.78 7.11 31.95
N GLY A 190 1.53 7.50 31.64
CA GLY A 190 0.75 8.48 32.40
C GLY A 190 0.92 9.93 31.91
N ARG A 191 0.25 10.87 32.58
CA ARG A 191 0.06 12.26 32.14
C ARG A 191 1.33 13.09 31.88
N GLY A 192 2.47 12.67 32.41
CA GLY A 192 3.75 13.34 32.17
C GLY A 192 4.41 13.01 30.84
N TYR A 193 3.81 12.14 30.05
CA TYR A 193 4.37 11.65 28.78
C TYR A 193 3.42 11.89 27.62
N ALA A 194 4.01 12.08 26.44
CA ALA A 194 3.33 12.06 25.16
C ALA A 194 4.03 11.07 24.24
N VAL A 195 3.28 10.16 23.63
CA VAL A 195 3.82 9.18 22.67
C VAL A 195 3.36 9.56 21.25
N ILE A 196 4.31 9.75 20.35
CA ILE A 196 4.09 10.18 18.97
C ILE A 196 4.37 9.01 18.04
N ASN A 197 3.35 8.53 17.35
CA ASN A 197 3.45 7.36 16.47
C ASN A 197 3.90 7.75 15.04
N HIS A 198 5.19 7.66 14.77
CA HIS A 198 5.81 7.89 13.46
C HIS A 198 5.85 6.62 12.57
N GLY A 199 5.18 5.57 12.95
CA GLY A 199 5.14 4.32 12.18
C GLY A 199 4.51 4.51 10.80
N ALA A 200 5.05 3.81 9.80
CA ALA A 200 4.45 3.73 8.47
C ALA A 200 4.69 2.37 7.83
N PRO A 201 3.75 1.85 7.03
CA PRO A 201 3.85 0.50 6.49
C PRO A 201 5.09 0.30 5.61
N GLY A 202 5.70 -0.88 5.76
CA GLY A 202 6.82 -1.32 4.92
C GLY A 202 8.18 -0.73 5.27
N TYR A 203 8.29 0.16 6.25
CA TYR A 203 9.55 0.75 6.67
C TYR A 203 10.55 -0.30 7.18
N SER A 204 11.79 -0.12 6.76
CA SER A 204 12.97 -0.84 7.21
C SER A 204 13.88 0.09 7.99
N THR A 205 15.10 -0.35 8.31
CA THR A 205 16.10 0.52 8.94
C THR A 205 16.46 1.75 8.11
N VAL A 206 16.31 1.69 6.78
CA VAL A 206 16.57 2.85 5.89
C VAL A 206 15.62 3.99 6.18
N GLU A 207 14.31 3.72 6.19
CA GLU A 207 13.30 4.74 6.45
C GLU A 207 13.39 5.23 7.90
N ASN A 208 13.66 4.33 8.86
CA ASN A 208 13.89 4.73 10.25
C ASN A 208 15.09 5.65 10.40
N LEU A 209 16.19 5.41 9.64
CA LEU A 209 17.37 6.28 9.61
C LEU A 209 17.02 7.66 9.01
N LEU A 210 16.28 7.69 7.90
CA LEU A 210 15.83 8.94 7.28
C LEU A 210 14.87 9.73 8.19
N GLN A 211 13.95 9.03 8.87
CA GLN A 211 13.08 9.66 9.88
C GLN A 211 13.90 10.27 11.01
N THR A 212 14.88 9.52 11.52
CA THR A 212 15.78 10.00 12.57
C THR A 212 16.53 11.24 12.15
N LEU A 213 16.98 11.32 10.89
CA LEU A 213 17.70 12.49 10.37
C LEU A 213 16.82 13.72 10.21
N PHE A 214 15.61 13.58 9.69
CA PHE A 214 14.87 14.70 9.12
C PHE A 214 13.46 14.93 9.71
N TYR A 215 12.85 13.95 10.37
CA TYR A 215 11.40 13.99 10.64
C TYR A 215 10.99 13.79 12.11
N LEU A 216 11.94 13.75 13.05
CA LEU A 216 11.60 13.54 14.47
C LEU A 216 11.00 14.78 15.15
N ASP A 217 11.31 15.99 14.66
CA ASP A 217 10.89 17.26 15.27
C ASP A 217 9.56 17.75 14.66
N THR A 218 8.64 16.85 14.38
CA THR A 218 7.41 17.10 13.60
C THR A 218 6.58 18.28 14.13
N TYR A 219 6.50 18.45 15.46
CA TYR A 219 5.76 19.56 16.09
C TYR A 219 6.67 20.71 16.53
N GLY A 220 7.90 20.79 16.03
CA GLY A 220 8.92 21.73 16.52
C GLY A 220 9.36 21.41 17.94
N VAL A 221 9.13 20.18 18.40
CA VAL A 221 9.56 19.66 19.71
C VAL A 221 10.38 18.41 19.46
N ARG A 222 11.60 18.41 20.01
CA ARG A 222 12.49 17.25 19.93
C ARG A 222 12.02 16.19 20.93
N PRO A 223 11.89 14.90 20.53
CA PRO A 223 11.59 13.84 21.48
C PRO A 223 12.75 13.63 22.46
N HIS A 224 12.45 13.25 23.68
CA HIS A 224 13.43 12.83 24.69
C HIS A 224 13.95 11.43 24.40
N CYS A 225 13.07 10.58 23.85
CA CYS A 225 13.37 9.19 23.50
C CYS A 225 12.78 8.84 22.14
N ALA A 226 13.43 7.87 21.47
CA ALA A 226 12.98 7.27 20.25
C ALA A 226 12.99 5.72 20.40
N VAL A 227 11.81 5.11 20.29
CA VAL A 227 11.59 3.67 20.37
C VAL A 227 11.40 3.11 18.97
N TYR A 228 12.24 2.20 18.56
CA TYR A 228 12.26 1.63 17.20
C TYR A 228 11.77 0.19 17.22
N LEU A 229 10.70 -0.10 16.47
CA LEU A 229 10.13 -1.44 16.28
C LEU A 229 9.68 -1.62 14.82
N GLY A 230 9.65 -2.86 14.34
CA GLY A 230 9.09 -3.17 13.03
C GLY A 230 10.12 -3.09 11.92
N TRP A 231 11.06 -4.02 11.96
CA TRP A 231 12.21 -4.11 11.08
C TRP A 231 11.87 -5.01 9.87
N ASN A 232 11.41 -4.40 8.78
CA ASN A 232 11.14 -5.14 7.54
C ASN A 232 12.39 -5.48 6.71
N ASP A 233 13.58 -5.26 7.28
CA ASP A 233 14.84 -5.58 6.61
C ASP A 233 14.89 -7.03 6.15
N VAL A 234 14.39 -7.97 6.95
CA VAL A 234 14.30 -9.40 6.63
C VAL A 234 13.62 -9.69 5.30
N ARG A 235 12.71 -8.80 4.85
CA ARG A 235 12.07 -8.88 3.54
C ARG A 235 13.06 -8.83 2.38
N ASN A 236 14.17 -8.16 2.57
CA ASN A 236 15.21 -7.96 1.57
C ASN A 236 16.30 -9.04 1.59
N ALA A 237 16.12 -10.08 2.42
CA ALA A 237 17.10 -11.16 2.50
C ALA A 237 17.30 -11.85 1.14
N HIS A 238 18.56 -12.09 0.82
CA HIS A 238 19.05 -12.75 -0.38
C HIS A 238 18.79 -12.03 -1.71
N LEU A 239 18.32 -10.77 -1.68
CA LEU A 239 18.12 -10.03 -2.92
C LEU A 239 19.44 -9.83 -3.66
N PRO A 240 19.52 -10.20 -4.96
CA PRO A 240 20.71 -9.93 -5.75
C PRO A 240 20.97 -8.43 -5.84
N ASN A 241 22.23 -8.03 -5.72
CA ASN A 241 22.66 -6.63 -5.83
C ASN A 241 21.90 -5.67 -4.89
N LEU A 242 21.58 -6.13 -3.68
CA LEU A 242 20.92 -5.31 -2.67
C LEU A 242 21.75 -4.03 -2.42
N ASP A 243 21.12 -2.90 -2.70
CA ASP A 243 21.65 -1.58 -2.36
C ASP A 243 21.45 -1.32 -0.86
N PRO A 244 22.44 -0.73 -0.14
CA PRO A 244 22.28 -0.35 1.25
C PRO A 244 21.09 0.57 1.54
N ALA A 245 20.70 1.38 0.56
CA ALA A 245 19.53 2.24 0.64
C ALA A 245 18.24 1.53 0.20
N TYR A 246 18.30 0.32 -0.37
CA TYR A 246 17.19 -0.43 -0.95
C TYR A 246 16.44 0.32 -2.06
N ALA A 247 17.01 1.37 -2.62
CA ALA A 247 16.30 2.37 -3.40
C ALA A 247 15.51 1.77 -4.57
N ASN A 248 16.11 0.87 -5.34
CA ASN A 248 15.48 0.33 -6.54
C ASN A 248 14.41 -0.72 -6.24
N PHE A 249 14.69 -1.68 -5.37
CA PHE A 249 13.76 -2.78 -5.08
C PHE A 249 12.67 -2.36 -4.10
N HIS A 250 13.08 -1.80 -2.98
CA HIS A 250 12.18 -1.46 -1.88
C HIS A 250 11.17 -0.40 -2.31
N LEU A 251 11.63 0.66 -2.99
CA LEU A 251 10.79 1.74 -3.48
C LEU A 251 9.66 1.23 -4.38
N LEU A 252 9.97 0.44 -5.40
CA LEU A 252 8.97 -0.05 -6.36
C LEU A 252 7.94 -0.95 -5.69
N THR A 253 8.40 -1.92 -4.91
CA THR A 253 7.49 -2.86 -4.23
C THR A 253 6.61 -2.15 -3.21
N GLN A 254 7.17 -1.22 -2.46
CA GLN A 254 6.45 -0.44 -1.46
C GLN A 254 5.35 0.40 -2.10
N LEU A 255 5.68 1.13 -3.15
CA LEU A 255 4.72 1.97 -3.86
C LEU A 255 3.60 1.16 -4.52
N ASP A 256 3.92 -0.02 -5.04
CA ASP A 256 2.93 -0.91 -5.66
C ASP A 256 1.98 -1.51 -4.60
N ILE A 257 2.52 -2.00 -3.47
CA ILE A 257 1.70 -2.55 -2.37
C ILE A 257 0.78 -1.49 -1.79
N MET A 258 1.27 -0.29 -1.58
CA MET A 258 0.50 0.79 -0.96
C MET A 258 -0.39 1.54 -1.96
N ASN A 259 -0.33 1.21 -3.24
CA ASN A 259 -1.12 1.87 -4.30
C ASN A 259 -0.90 3.39 -4.37
N VAL A 260 0.24 3.88 -3.88
CA VAL A 260 0.56 5.32 -3.80
C VAL A 260 1.33 5.84 -5.00
N ARG A 261 1.84 4.95 -5.86
CA ARG A 261 2.51 5.35 -7.10
C ARG A 261 1.51 6.16 -7.93
N LYS A 262 1.79 7.43 -8.15
CA LYS A 262 1.03 8.24 -9.10
C LYS A 262 1.21 7.62 -10.47
N LYS A 263 0.24 6.84 -10.89
CA LYS A 263 0.20 6.33 -12.25
C LYS A 263 -0.07 7.52 -13.16
N PRO A 264 0.80 7.82 -14.14
CA PRO A 264 0.50 8.88 -15.10
C PRO A 264 -0.83 8.54 -15.75
N LEU A 265 -1.79 9.49 -15.70
CA LEU A 265 -3.11 9.47 -16.36
C LEU A 265 -3.55 8.05 -16.79
N GLU A 266 -3.78 7.14 -15.84
CA GLU A 266 -4.52 5.95 -16.19
C GLU A 266 -5.93 6.40 -16.53
N VAL A 267 -6.30 6.26 -17.80
CA VAL A 267 -7.71 6.23 -18.21
C VAL A 267 -8.25 4.95 -17.56
N SER A 268 -8.66 5.09 -16.31
CA SER A 268 -8.90 3.99 -15.38
C SER A 268 -10.14 3.17 -15.74
N PHE A 269 -11.00 3.71 -16.63
CA PHE A 269 -12.23 3.08 -17.09
C PHE A 269 -12.08 2.30 -18.39
N SER A 270 -11.00 2.49 -19.18
CA SER A 270 -10.77 1.76 -20.43
C SER A 270 -9.76 0.63 -20.24
N PRO A 271 -10.16 -0.65 -20.31
CA PRO A 271 -9.26 -1.79 -20.28
C PRO A 271 -8.19 -1.75 -21.37
N LEU A 272 -8.56 -1.34 -22.58
CA LEU A 272 -7.63 -1.24 -23.72
C LEU A 272 -6.56 -0.16 -23.44
N ALA A 273 -6.97 1.03 -23.00
CA ALA A 273 -6.04 2.10 -22.63
C ALA A 273 -5.11 1.66 -21.51
N ARG A 274 -5.60 0.88 -20.55
CA ARG A 274 -4.81 0.34 -19.44
C ARG A 274 -3.78 -0.68 -19.93
N ILE A 275 -4.14 -1.58 -20.83
CA ILE A 275 -3.22 -2.53 -21.45
C ILE A 275 -2.15 -1.76 -22.24
N MET A 276 -2.56 -0.82 -23.08
CA MET A 276 -1.65 0.01 -23.86
C MET A 276 -0.69 0.80 -22.96
N ASN A 277 -1.21 1.46 -21.93
CA ASN A 277 -0.37 2.21 -21.01
C ASN A 277 0.65 1.32 -20.28
N ARG A 278 0.24 0.13 -19.83
CA ARG A 278 1.17 -0.85 -19.23
C ARG A 278 2.23 -1.32 -20.23
N SER A 279 1.85 -1.57 -21.48
CA SER A 279 2.79 -1.96 -22.52
C SER A 279 3.78 -0.84 -22.85
N LEU A 280 3.30 0.41 -22.93
CA LEU A 280 4.16 1.58 -23.14
C LEU A 280 5.07 1.82 -21.94
N GLN A 281 4.56 1.72 -20.71
CA GLN A 281 5.39 1.80 -19.51
C GLN A 281 6.46 0.73 -19.49
N ALA A 282 6.13 -0.52 -19.80
CA ALA A 282 7.10 -1.60 -19.88
C ALA A 282 8.17 -1.37 -20.96
N ALA A 283 7.81 -0.71 -22.07
CA ALA A 283 8.73 -0.43 -23.17
C ALA A 283 9.59 0.81 -22.98
N PHE A 284 9.08 1.83 -22.29
CA PHE A 284 9.72 3.16 -22.19
C PHE A 284 10.04 3.61 -20.77
N ASP A 285 9.66 2.84 -19.74
CA ASP A 285 10.03 3.16 -18.36
C ASP A 285 11.51 2.83 -18.14
N PRO A 286 12.38 3.82 -17.90
CA PRO A 286 13.80 3.59 -17.64
C PRO A 286 14.04 2.90 -16.29
N VAL A 287 13.04 2.84 -15.41
CA VAL A 287 13.10 2.10 -14.15
C VAL A 287 12.65 0.68 -14.42
N PRO A 288 13.54 -0.32 -14.33
CA PRO A 288 13.15 -1.70 -14.52
C PRO A 288 12.03 -2.04 -13.52
N LEU A 289 10.99 -2.69 -14.02
CA LEU A 289 9.96 -3.30 -13.16
C LEU A 289 10.69 -4.08 -12.07
N ALA A 290 10.25 -3.94 -10.84
CA ALA A 290 10.85 -4.68 -9.72
C ALA A 290 11.01 -6.15 -10.14
N PRO A 291 12.20 -6.72 -10.04
CA PRO A 291 12.46 -8.08 -10.51
C PRO A 291 11.43 -9.03 -9.87
N ASN A 292 10.83 -9.89 -10.67
CA ASN A 292 9.89 -10.87 -10.15
C ASN A 292 10.66 -12.06 -9.59
N PHE A 293 11.20 -11.90 -8.39
CA PHE A 293 11.94 -12.94 -7.68
C PHE A 293 11.09 -14.14 -7.28
N LEU A 294 9.76 -14.08 -7.43
CA LEU A 294 8.89 -15.22 -7.12
C LEU A 294 9.13 -16.43 -8.01
N LYS A 295 9.78 -16.23 -9.17
CA LYS A 295 10.20 -17.34 -10.06
C LYS A 295 11.50 -17.99 -9.64
N ASP A 296 12.34 -17.29 -8.86
CA ASP A 296 13.61 -17.82 -8.40
C ASP A 296 13.38 -18.77 -7.21
N PRO A 297 14.22 -19.79 -7.02
CA PRO A 297 14.09 -20.68 -5.87
C PRO A 297 14.31 -19.90 -4.56
N PRO A 298 13.63 -20.28 -3.46
CA PRO A 298 13.90 -19.69 -2.16
C PRO A 298 15.31 -20.00 -1.71
N VAL A 299 15.94 -19.06 -1.02
CA VAL A 299 17.28 -19.21 -0.44
C VAL A 299 17.15 -19.47 1.05
N LEU A 300 17.97 -20.38 1.56
CA LEU A 300 17.98 -20.75 2.97
C LEU A 300 19.15 -20.10 3.71
N GLY A 301 18.97 -19.92 5.00
CA GLY A 301 20.01 -19.38 5.89
C GLY A 301 19.96 -17.86 6.01
N THR A 302 21.07 -17.31 6.51
CA THR A 302 21.22 -15.88 6.78
C THR A 302 21.84 -15.15 5.58
N ASP A 303 21.68 -13.83 5.54
CA ASP A 303 22.28 -12.95 4.53
C ASP A 303 23.28 -12.00 5.18
N VAL A 304 24.55 -12.36 5.12
CA VAL A 304 25.65 -11.59 5.76
C VAL A 304 25.70 -10.13 5.27
N ARG A 305 25.39 -9.89 4.01
CA ARG A 305 25.37 -8.52 3.47
C ARG A 305 24.25 -7.70 4.09
N LEU A 306 23.05 -8.26 4.18
CA LEU A 306 21.92 -7.61 4.83
C LEU A 306 22.17 -7.39 6.33
N GLU A 307 22.79 -8.36 7.01
CA GLU A 307 23.20 -8.23 8.41
C GLU A 307 24.14 -7.04 8.64
N GLN A 308 25.14 -6.86 7.76
CA GLN A 308 26.07 -5.74 7.82
C GLN A 308 25.37 -4.40 7.58
N ILE A 309 24.41 -4.35 6.65
CA ILE A 309 23.58 -3.18 6.39
C ILE A 309 22.77 -2.83 7.63
N PHE A 310 22.10 -3.83 8.21
CA PHE A 310 21.25 -3.68 9.40
C PHE A 310 22.06 -3.13 10.59
N ARG A 311 23.21 -3.74 10.91
CA ARG A 311 24.12 -3.26 11.99
C ARG A 311 24.50 -1.79 11.77
N ARG A 312 24.97 -1.46 10.58
CA ARG A 312 25.41 -0.10 10.25
C ARG A 312 24.28 0.93 10.40
N HIS A 313 23.04 0.58 10.03
CA HIS A 313 21.91 1.47 10.19
C HIS A 313 21.55 1.67 11.66
N LEU A 314 21.57 0.64 12.48
CA LEU A 314 21.34 0.76 13.93
C LEU A 314 22.41 1.65 14.59
N GLU A 315 23.69 1.46 14.25
CA GLU A 315 24.79 2.30 14.73
C GLU A 315 24.61 3.76 14.31
N ALA A 316 24.23 4.02 13.04
CA ALA A 316 24.00 5.35 12.54
C ALA A 316 22.81 6.05 13.23
N ILE A 317 21.70 5.35 13.41
CA ILE A 317 20.53 5.85 14.15
C ILE A 317 20.93 6.24 15.57
N ALA A 318 21.64 5.37 16.27
CA ALA A 318 22.09 5.63 17.64
C ALA A 318 23.04 6.85 17.72
N ALA A 319 24.00 6.96 16.79
CA ALA A 319 24.93 8.07 16.73
C ALA A 319 24.20 9.41 16.51
N ILE A 320 23.28 9.47 15.55
CA ILE A 320 22.48 10.67 15.26
C ILE A 320 21.65 11.08 16.48
N ASN A 321 20.96 10.13 17.10
CA ASN A 321 20.15 10.40 18.29
C ASN A 321 21.02 10.91 19.45
N LYS A 322 22.18 10.32 19.67
CA LYS A 322 23.12 10.72 20.71
C LYS A 322 23.56 12.18 20.52
N GLU A 323 23.93 12.59 19.30
CA GLU A 323 24.28 13.98 18.99
C GLU A 323 23.12 14.96 19.23
N ARG A 324 21.90 14.46 19.09
CA ARG A 324 20.66 15.26 19.31
C ARG A 324 20.14 15.17 20.75
N ASN A 325 20.86 14.49 21.64
CA ASN A 325 20.41 14.19 23.01
C ASN A 325 19.05 13.48 23.07
N ILE A 326 18.83 12.54 22.16
CA ILE A 326 17.66 11.65 22.11
C ILE A 326 18.10 10.26 22.56
N VAL A 327 17.41 9.71 23.55
CA VAL A 327 17.69 8.34 23.98
C VAL A 327 17.10 7.35 22.98
N SER A 328 17.93 6.45 22.45
CA SER A 328 17.47 5.36 21.57
C SER A 328 17.08 4.13 22.38
N ILE A 329 15.99 3.48 22.01
CA ILE A 329 15.56 2.18 22.49
C ILE A 329 15.26 1.28 21.30
N PHE A 330 16.02 0.23 21.10
CA PHE A 330 15.79 -0.73 20.03
C PHE A 330 14.98 -1.92 20.52
N VAL A 331 13.92 -2.26 19.78
CA VAL A 331 12.99 -3.32 20.18
C VAL A 331 12.95 -4.38 19.07
N GLY A 332 13.10 -5.63 19.44
CA GLY A 332 13.04 -6.76 18.51
C GLY A 332 11.63 -7.00 17.99
N GLN A 333 11.54 -7.43 16.73
CA GLN A 333 10.28 -7.75 16.07
C GLN A 333 9.73 -9.11 16.56
N VAL A 334 8.42 -9.16 16.77
CA VAL A 334 7.68 -10.38 17.11
C VAL A 334 6.81 -10.80 15.93
N TRP A 335 6.75 -12.11 15.67
CA TRP A 335 5.93 -12.71 14.62
C TRP A 335 5.12 -13.89 15.16
N ASN A 336 3.93 -14.09 14.62
CA ASN A 336 3.11 -15.25 14.95
C ASN A 336 3.66 -16.51 14.26
N ARG A 337 4.43 -17.30 15.00
CA ARG A 337 5.01 -18.53 14.46
C ARG A 337 3.97 -19.52 13.94
N ALA A 338 2.80 -19.60 14.56
CA ALA A 338 1.78 -20.56 14.16
C ALA A 338 1.23 -20.26 12.75
N ARG A 339 1.24 -19.00 12.34
CA ARG A 339 0.79 -18.54 11.02
C ARG A 339 1.88 -18.53 9.94
N LEU A 340 3.13 -18.82 10.32
CA LEU A 340 4.28 -18.88 9.41
C LEU A 340 4.74 -20.34 9.20
N GLN A 341 3.80 -21.24 8.86
CA GLN A 341 4.09 -22.67 8.69
C GLN A 341 4.16 -23.10 7.21
N SER A 342 3.81 -22.22 6.27
CA SER A 342 3.84 -22.55 4.85
C SER A 342 5.28 -22.74 4.35
N ARG A 343 5.49 -23.75 3.51
CA ARG A 343 6.74 -23.92 2.75
C ARG A 343 6.76 -23.09 1.46
N GLU A 344 5.65 -22.42 1.16
CA GLU A 344 5.55 -21.49 0.06
C GLU A 344 6.00 -20.10 0.50
N ARG A 345 6.06 -19.17 -0.43
CA ARG A 345 6.37 -17.76 -0.21
C ARG A 345 5.08 -16.94 -0.28
N SER A 346 4.85 -16.10 0.68
CA SER A 346 3.68 -15.20 0.72
C SER A 346 3.72 -14.07 -0.31
N GLY A 347 4.83 -13.92 -1.03
CA GLY A 347 5.07 -12.80 -1.94
C GLY A 347 5.53 -11.52 -1.22
N PHE A 348 5.36 -11.41 0.09
CA PHE A 348 5.96 -10.33 0.89
C PHE A 348 7.46 -10.56 1.06
N PHE A 349 7.91 -11.81 1.15
CA PHE A 349 9.31 -12.22 1.21
C PHE A 349 9.72 -12.84 -0.15
N PRO A 350 10.37 -12.10 -1.05
CA PRO A 350 10.60 -12.58 -2.42
C PRO A 350 11.40 -13.88 -2.50
N LEU A 351 12.39 -14.06 -1.64
CA LEU A 351 13.33 -15.18 -1.68
C LEU A 351 13.34 -16.04 -0.41
N VAL A 352 12.47 -15.76 0.56
CA VAL A 352 12.37 -16.51 1.83
C VAL A 352 11.01 -17.18 1.91
N ARG A 353 10.96 -18.47 2.28
CA ARG A 353 9.71 -19.18 2.56
C ARG A 353 9.13 -18.69 3.90
N ASP A 354 7.82 -18.70 4.05
CA ASP A 354 7.16 -18.25 5.27
C ASP A 354 7.70 -18.97 6.52
N VAL A 355 7.93 -20.29 6.43
CA VAL A 355 8.48 -21.09 7.53
C VAL A 355 9.90 -20.69 7.94
N ASP A 356 10.66 -20.08 7.04
CA ASP A 356 12.04 -19.63 7.30
C ASP A 356 12.11 -18.19 7.81
N VAL A 357 11.01 -17.42 7.74
CA VAL A 357 10.95 -16.03 8.25
C VAL A 357 11.18 -15.98 9.73
N TRP A 358 10.58 -16.89 10.47
CA TRP A 358 10.68 -16.95 11.91
C TRP A 358 12.13 -17.12 12.44
N PRO A 359 12.91 -18.14 12.03
CA PRO A 359 14.28 -18.28 12.48
C PRO A 359 15.16 -17.13 11.99
N LEU A 360 14.93 -16.61 10.78
CA LEU A 360 15.66 -15.48 10.24
C LEU A 360 15.40 -14.21 11.07
N GLN A 361 14.15 -13.92 11.43
CA GLN A 361 13.83 -12.78 12.31
C GLN A 361 14.44 -12.94 13.69
N GLY A 362 14.44 -14.14 14.26
CA GLY A 362 15.11 -14.45 15.52
C GLY A 362 16.61 -14.14 15.47
N HIS A 363 17.26 -14.46 14.34
CA HIS A 363 18.66 -14.12 14.09
C HIS A 363 18.86 -12.59 14.04
N PHE A 364 18.02 -11.85 13.32
CA PHE A 364 18.08 -10.38 13.27
C PHE A 364 17.79 -9.72 14.62
N ASN A 365 16.92 -10.28 15.44
CA ASN A 365 16.73 -9.84 16.83
C ASN A 365 18.00 -10.06 17.67
N GLY A 366 18.75 -11.14 17.43
CA GLY A 366 20.08 -11.38 18.01
C GLY A 366 21.08 -10.30 17.61
N ILE A 367 21.16 -9.99 16.32
CA ILE A 367 22.03 -8.93 15.79
C ILE A 367 21.68 -7.55 16.39
N LEU A 368 20.38 -7.25 16.50
CA LEU A 368 19.92 -6.02 17.13
C LEU A 368 20.44 -5.90 18.56
N ARG A 369 20.26 -6.93 19.36
CA ARG A 369 20.73 -6.96 20.76
C ARG A 369 22.26 -6.79 20.85
N GLU A 370 23.01 -7.61 20.11
CA GLU A 370 24.48 -7.54 20.09
C GLU A 370 24.99 -6.15 19.69
N THR A 371 24.37 -5.54 18.67
CA THR A 371 24.72 -4.20 18.21
C THR A 371 24.40 -3.16 19.26
N ALA A 372 23.18 -3.17 19.81
CA ALA A 372 22.76 -2.25 20.85
C ALA A 372 23.65 -2.33 22.09
N ASP A 373 23.97 -3.54 22.56
CA ASP A 373 24.85 -3.77 23.70
C ASP A 373 26.26 -3.23 23.43
N SER A 374 26.80 -3.45 22.22
CA SER A 374 28.14 -2.99 21.84
C SER A 374 28.30 -1.47 21.80
N ILE A 375 27.21 -0.74 21.51
CA ILE A 375 27.21 0.72 21.45
C ILE A 375 26.53 1.39 22.66
N GLY A 376 26.15 0.61 23.66
CA GLY A 376 25.55 1.10 24.91
C GLY A 376 24.14 1.68 24.75
N VAL A 377 23.33 1.13 23.83
CA VAL A 377 21.94 1.53 23.58
C VAL A 377 21.00 0.56 24.30
N SER A 378 19.96 1.10 24.93
CA SER A 378 18.89 0.28 25.52
C SER A 378 18.20 -0.57 24.46
N ASN A 379 17.99 -1.86 24.75
CA ASN A 379 17.28 -2.73 23.85
C ASN A 379 16.32 -3.66 24.61
N PHE A 380 15.32 -4.16 23.89
CA PHE A 380 14.35 -5.11 24.41
C PHE A 380 13.97 -6.12 23.33
N ILE A 381 14.18 -7.39 23.59
CA ILE A 381 13.66 -8.46 22.73
C ILE A 381 12.45 -9.07 23.43
N PRO A 382 11.23 -8.84 22.91
CA PRO A 382 10.03 -9.37 23.53
C PRO A 382 10.09 -10.90 23.61
N PRO A 383 9.74 -11.50 24.76
CA PRO A 383 9.70 -12.95 24.91
C PRO A 383 8.55 -13.52 24.11
N ILE A 384 8.88 -14.21 23.04
CA ILE A 384 7.91 -14.63 22.04
C ILE A 384 6.92 -15.67 22.53
N ASP A 385 7.38 -16.56 23.42
CA ASP A 385 6.56 -17.63 23.99
C ASP A 385 5.43 -17.08 24.89
N GLU A 386 5.49 -15.80 25.24
CA GLU A 386 4.43 -15.15 25.97
C GLU A 386 3.26 -14.71 25.04
N PHE A 387 3.49 -14.62 23.72
CA PHE A 387 2.43 -14.24 22.79
C PHE A 387 1.64 -15.46 22.30
N GLN A 388 0.30 -15.30 22.26
CA GLN A 388 -0.65 -16.30 21.79
C GLN A 388 -1.15 -15.92 20.38
N ASP A 389 -1.84 -16.84 19.68
CA ASP A 389 -2.37 -16.57 18.33
C ASP A 389 -3.33 -15.38 18.29
N ASP A 390 -4.16 -15.21 19.32
CA ASP A 390 -5.13 -14.12 19.45
C ASP A 390 -4.51 -12.76 19.85
N ASP A 391 -3.21 -12.71 20.21
CA ASP A 391 -2.45 -11.46 20.35
C ASP A 391 -2.10 -10.85 18.97
N PHE A 392 -2.36 -11.57 17.88
CA PHE A 392 -2.10 -11.12 16.53
C PHE A 392 -3.37 -11.09 15.68
N ALA A 393 -3.49 -10.07 14.84
CA ALA A 393 -4.52 -9.98 13.81
C ALA A 393 -4.16 -10.86 12.59
N ASP A 394 -2.87 -10.92 12.24
CA ASP A 394 -2.31 -11.74 11.17
C ASP A 394 -0.95 -12.33 11.57
N SER A 395 -0.03 -12.55 10.62
CA SER A 395 1.29 -13.14 10.92
C SER A 395 2.22 -12.23 11.71
N ASN A 396 2.02 -10.91 11.72
CA ASN A 396 2.96 -9.96 12.33
C ASN A 396 2.33 -8.69 12.95
N HIS A 397 1.07 -8.40 12.65
CA HIS A 397 0.40 -7.25 13.25
C HIS A 397 -0.35 -7.67 14.51
N PHE A 398 -0.21 -6.87 15.56
CA PHE A 398 -0.92 -7.13 16.80
C PHE A 398 -2.44 -6.97 16.63
N SER A 399 -3.20 -7.75 17.40
CA SER A 399 -4.57 -7.40 17.77
C SER A 399 -4.55 -6.33 18.85
N ALA A 400 -5.69 -5.73 19.19
CA ALA A 400 -5.77 -4.79 20.31
C ALA A 400 -5.26 -5.41 21.63
N LYS A 401 -5.52 -6.70 21.85
CA LYS A 401 -5.01 -7.46 23.00
C LYS A 401 -3.48 -7.54 22.97
N GLY A 402 -2.90 -7.88 21.83
CA GLY A 402 -1.45 -7.99 21.66
C GLY A 402 -0.76 -6.63 21.77
N ALA A 403 -1.37 -5.56 21.23
CA ALA A 403 -0.88 -4.19 21.33
C ALA A 403 -0.77 -3.74 22.81
N ALA A 404 -1.83 -3.91 23.58
CA ALA A 404 -1.86 -3.60 25.02
C ALA A 404 -0.81 -4.43 25.80
N LYS A 405 -0.70 -5.71 25.51
CA LYS A 405 0.29 -6.60 26.12
C LYS A 405 1.72 -6.17 25.81
N PHE A 406 2.01 -5.87 24.56
CA PHE A 406 3.33 -5.40 24.14
C PHE A 406 3.68 -4.06 24.80
N ALA A 407 2.75 -3.10 24.84
CA ALA A 407 2.93 -1.82 25.53
C ALA A 407 3.29 -2.02 27.01
N LEU A 408 2.59 -2.93 27.70
CA LEU A 408 2.89 -3.26 29.10
C LEU A 408 4.33 -3.77 29.29
N MET A 409 4.82 -4.62 28.36
CA MET A 409 6.17 -5.18 28.42
C MET A 409 7.27 -4.13 28.23
N ILE A 410 7.06 -3.14 27.33
CA ILE A 410 8.08 -2.11 27.05
C ILE A 410 8.03 -0.91 28.00
N THR A 411 6.93 -0.69 28.70
CA THR A 411 6.74 0.46 29.61
C THR A 411 7.88 0.60 30.64
N PRO A 412 8.36 -0.46 31.32
CA PRO A 412 9.44 -0.33 32.30
C PRO A 412 10.74 0.22 31.71
N ILE A 413 11.12 -0.24 30.50
CA ILE A 413 12.35 0.22 29.87
C ILE A 413 12.22 1.66 29.39
N VAL A 414 11.05 2.06 28.85
CA VAL A 414 10.79 3.45 28.47
C VAL A 414 10.84 4.37 29.68
N LYS A 415 10.17 4.02 30.78
CA LYS A 415 10.20 4.79 32.05
C LYS A 415 11.59 4.96 32.65
N SER A 416 12.43 3.92 32.55
CA SER A 416 13.79 3.98 33.11
C SER A 416 14.76 4.79 32.23
N SER A 417 14.57 4.75 30.91
CA SER A 417 15.45 5.38 29.92
C SER A 417 15.05 6.80 29.57
N CYS A 418 13.75 7.11 29.54
CA CYS A 418 13.20 8.40 29.14
C CYS A 418 12.84 9.24 30.38
N LYS A 419 13.72 10.16 30.74
CA LYS A 419 13.53 11.06 31.90
C LYS A 419 13.66 12.51 31.47
#